data_a413f0bcc2dea4532f79261b103daf45
#
_entry.id   a413f0bcc2dea4532f79261b103daf45
#
_cell.length_a   1.000
_cell.length_b   1.000
_cell.length_c   1.000
_cell.angle_alpha   90.00
_cell.angle_beta   90.00
_cell.angle_gamma   90.00
#
_symmetry.space_group_name_H-M   'P 1'
#
loop_
_entity.id
_entity.type
_entity.pdbx_description
1 polymer ?
#
loop_
_entity_poly.entity_id
_entity_poly.type
_entity_poly.pdbx_seq_one_letter_code
_entity_poly.pdbx_strand_id
1 'polypeptide(L)'
;SLTRDIDEEFPGARGFGFIRRISSADEAAFLARAKNDDWPDFNIRQLTPHSGEKYVIEYIEPIDRNRTAVGLDIASEAYRKEAADAALLSGEVRLSAPITLVQATGEPQQSFLILQPIYRSVWVPKTVEERLSAGYGWSYAPLVTNEVLTNLALNQKQTKLLLSDITLAQRPIRFFETHANDASLPSG
;
A
#
# COMPACT_ATOMS: atom_id res chain seq x y z
N SER A 1 -7.84 -6.67 -21.42
CA SER A 1 -8.30 -5.58 -20.52
C SER A 1 -7.23 -5.40 -19.47
N LEU A 2 -6.86 -4.16 -19.17
CA LEU A 2 -5.78 -3.80 -18.23
C LEU A 2 -5.88 -4.54 -16.89
N THR A 3 -7.09 -4.81 -16.43
CA THR A 3 -7.39 -5.51 -15.17
C THR A 3 -6.96 -6.99 -15.20
N ARG A 4 -7.13 -7.67 -16.33
CA ARG A 4 -6.69 -9.07 -16.48
C ARG A 4 -5.18 -9.19 -16.50
N ASP A 5 -4.53 -8.24 -17.16
CA ASP A 5 -3.07 -8.24 -17.31
C ASP A 5 -2.38 -8.04 -15.95
N ILE A 6 -2.93 -7.18 -15.07
CA ILE A 6 -2.38 -6.96 -13.71
C ILE A 6 -2.48 -8.23 -12.85
N ASP A 7 -3.61 -8.91 -12.85
CA ASP A 7 -3.83 -10.11 -12.03
C ASP A 7 -2.96 -11.30 -12.49
N GLU A 8 -2.65 -11.37 -13.79
CA GLU A 8 -1.78 -12.40 -14.36
C GLU A 8 -0.29 -12.10 -14.13
N GLU A 9 0.13 -10.85 -14.30
CA GLU A 9 1.54 -10.45 -14.16
C GLU A 9 1.95 -10.21 -12.70
N PHE A 10 1.02 -9.70 -11.88
CA PHE A 10 1.29 -9.35 -10.47
C PHE A 10 0.21 -9.92 -9.54
N PRO A 11 0.20 -11.26 -9.33
CA PRO A 11 -0.79 -11.88 -8.48
C PRO A 11 -0.79 -11.30 -7.07
N GLY A 12 -1.95 -10.87 -6.60
CA GLY A 12 -2.14 -10.24 -5.29
C GLY A 12 -1.97 -8.72 -5.26
N ALA A 13 -1.51 -8.09 -6.35
CA ALA A 13 -1.56 -6.63 -6.48
C ALA A 13 -2.98 -6.18 -6.81
N ARG A 14 -3.52 -5.26 -6.01
CA ARG A 14 -4.87 -4.71 -6.25
C ARG A 14 -4.89 -3.59 -7.29
N GLY A 15 -3.74 -3.04 -7.59
CA GLY A 15 -3.55 -1.97 -8.55
C GLY A 15 -2.21 -1.27 -8.37
N PHE A 16 -1.99 -0.25 -9.19
CA PHE A 16 -0.84 0.64 -9.12
C PHE A 16 -1.33 2.08 -9.12
N GLY A 17 -0.80 2.89 -8.23
CA GLY A 17 -1.28 4.25 -8.06
C GLY A 17 -0.20 5.22 -7.61
N PHE A 18 -0.65 6.43 -7.35
CA PHE A 18 0.18 7.52 -6.86
C PHE A 18 -0.44 8.17 -5.64
N ILE A 19 0.40 8.39 -4.63
CA ILE A 19 0.09 9.10 -3.40
C ILE A 19 0.80 10.44 -3.43
N ARG A 20 0.04 11.53 -3.30
CA ARG A 20 0.55 12.90 -3.25
C ARG A 20 0.88 13.31 -1.84
N ARG A 21 2.09 13.84 -1.62
CA ARG A 21 2.43 14.55 -0.39
C ARG A 21 1.94 15.98 -0.47
N ILE A 22 1.13 16.40 0.50
CA ILE A 22 0.45 17.69 0.50
C ILE A 22 0.70 18.40 1.82
N SER A 23 1.26 19.62 1.75
CA SER A 23 1.32 20.50 2.91
C SER A 23 -0.04 21.12 3.21
N SER A 24 -0.25 21.60 4.45
CA SER A 24 -1.48 22.31 4.79
C SER A 24 -1.69 23.57 3.94
N ALA A 25 -0.63 24.20 3.47
CA ALA A 25 -0.70 25.37 2.61
C ALA A 25 -1.19 25.04 1.19
N ASP A 26 -0.90 23.84 0.70
CA ASP A 26 -1.20 23.39 -0.69
C ASP A 26 -2.53 22.66 -0.79
N GLU A 27 -3.20 22.34 0.33
CA GLU A 27 -4.39 21.49 0.36
C GLU A 27 -5.54 22.07 -0.47
N ALA A 28 -5.84 23.35 -0.33
CA ALA A 28 -6.92 24.00 -1.06
C ALA A 28 -6.67 23.98 -2.58
N ALA A 29 -5.43 24.27 -3.01
CA ALA A 29 -5.04 24.25 -4.41
C ALA A 29 -5.08 22.82 -4.98
N PHE A 30 -4.66 21.83 -4.21
CA PHE A 30 -4.76 20.42 -4.59
C PHE A 30 -6.20 19.99 -4.80
N LEU A 31 -7.09 20.28 -3.86
CA LEU A 31 -8.52 19.94 -3.96
C LEU A 31 -9.19 20.60 -5.17
N ALA A 32 -8.89 21.89 -5.42
CA ALA A 32 -9.43 22.59 -6.57
C ALA A 32 -9.00 21.94 -7.90
N ARG A 33 -7.73 21.53 -8.02
CA ARG A 33 -7.20 20.83 -9.19
C ARG A 33 -7.87 19.45 -9.35
N ALA A 34 -7.89 18.63 -8.30
CA ALA A 34 -8.46 17.28 -8.35
C ALA A 34 -9.94 17.29 -8.78
N LYS A 35 -10.72 18.28 -8.33
CA LYS A 35 -12.12 18.43 -8.73
C LYS A 35 -12.30 18.85 -10.20
N ASN A 36 -11.34 19.59 -10.74
CA ASN A 36 -11.36 19.99 -12.15
C ASN A 36 -10.87 18.87 -13.09
N ASP A 37 -10.10 17.91 -12.60
CA ASP A 37 -9.54 16.78 -13.36
C ASP A 37 -10.51 15.57 -13.36
N ASP A 38 -11.73 15.77 -13.85
CA ASP A 38 -12.78 14.75 -14.01
C ASP A 38 -13.27 14.06 -12.71
N TRP A 39 -12.95 14.62 -11.53
CA TRP A 39 -13.40 14.09 -10.27
C TRP A 39 -14.07 15.15 -9.37
N PRO A 40 -15.27 15.64 -9.74
CA PRO A 40 -15.94 16.75 -9.03
C PRO A 40 -16.19 16.47 -7.53
N ASP A 41 -16.39 15.21 -7.16
CA ASP A 41 -16.65 14.79 -5.79
C ASP A 41 -15.37 14.43 -5.00
N PHE A 42 -14.18 14.75 -5.54
CA PHE A 42 -12.93 14.46 -4.85
C PHE A 42 -12.89 15.13 -3.49
N ASN A 43 -12.61 14.34 -2.46
CA ASN A 43 -12.40 14.83 -1.09
C ASN A 43 -11.29 14.04 -0.41
N ILE A 44 -10.63 14.66 0.58
CA ILE A 44 -9.64 14.00 1.41
C ILE A 44 -10.35 13.38 2.62
N ARG A 45 -10.10 12.09 2.83
CA ARG A 45 -10.67 11.30 3.93
C ARG A 45 -9.56 10.79 4.82
N GLN A 46 -9.77 10.85 6.13
CA GLN A 46 -8.82 10.39 7.14
C GLN A 46 -9.42 9.24 7.96
N LEU A 47 -8.62 8.22 8.25
CA LEU A 47 -9.00 7.14 9.18
C LEU A 47 -8.95 7.65 10.61
N THR A 48 -7.88 8.38 10.95
CA THR A 48 -7.75 9.11 12.22
C THR A 48 -7.44 10.57 11.92
N PRO A 49 -8.21 11.53 12.41
CA PRO A 49 -7.96 12.95 12.17
C PRO A 49 -6.57 13.39 12.65
N HIS A 50 -5.88 14.17 11.85
CA HIS A 50 -4.61 14.82 12.20
C HIS A 50 -4.44 16.14 11.43
N SER A 51 -3.54 17.02 11.91
CA SER A 51 -3.25 18.33 11.32
C SER A 51 -1.93 18.41 10.56
N GLY A 52 -1.21 17.29 10.45
CA GLY A 52 0.07 17.24 9.73
C GLY A 52 -0.07 17.24 8.21
N GLU A 53 1.07 17.09 7.52
CA GLU A 53 1.07 16.84 6.07
C GLU A 53 0.21 15.63 5.73
N LYS A 54 -0.52 15.70 4.62
CA LYS A 54 -1.37 14.63 4.13
C LYS A 54 -0.69 13.85 3.01
N TYR A 55 -0.88 12.54 3.00
CA TYR A 55 -0.37 11.62 1.97
C TYR A 55 -1.58 11.00 1.26
N VAL A 56 -2.10 11.72 0.27
CA VAL A 56 -3.40 11.46 -0.34
C VAL A 56 -3.27 10.57 -1.58
N ILE A 57 -4.02 9.48 -1.63
CA ILE A 57 -4.15 8.67 -2.83
C ILE A 57 -4.84 9.53 -3.89
N GLU A 58 -4.04 10.02 -4.87
CA GLU A 58 -4.53 10.88 -5.95
C GLU A 58 -5.19 10.06 -7.04
N TYR A 59 -4.61 8.91 -7.39
CA TYR A 59 -5.21 7.92 -8.29
C TYR A 59 -4.68 6.50 -8.04
N ILE A 60 -5.41 5.51 -8.56
CA ILE A 60 -5.02 4.11 -8.61
C ILE A 60 -5.75 3.42 -9.75
N GLU A 61 -5.03 2.61 -10.51
CA GLU A 61 -5.59 1.77 -11.56
C GLU A 61 -5.49 0.28 -11.20
N PRO A 62 -6.48 -0.55 -11.55
CA PRO A 62 -7.74 -0.18 -12.21
C PRO A 62 -8.73 0.50 -11.24
N ILE A 63 -9.35 1.59 -11.70
CA ILE A 63 -10.22 2.42 -10.86
C ILE A 63 -11.49 1.70 -10.40
N ASP A 64 -12.05 0.82 -11.23
CA ASP A 64 -13.35 0.20 -10.98
C ASP A 64 -13.41 -0.55 -9.64
N ARG A 65 -12.32 -1.19 -9.23
CA ARG A 65 -12.23 -1.92 -7.95
C ARG A 65 -11.52 -1.13 -6.84
N ASN A 66 -10.98 0.04 -7.15
CA ASN A 66 -10.17 0.83 -6.23
C ASN A 66 -10.73 2.24 -5.95
N ARG A 67 -11.89 2.58 -6.52
CA ARG A 67 -12.50 3.91 -6.40
C ARG A 67 -12.57 4.43 -4.97
N THR A 68 -12.88 3.54 -4.01
CA THR A 68 -13.00 3.90 -2.60
C THR A 68 -11.66 4.24 -1.93
N ALA A 69 -10.52 3.91 -2.54
CA ALA A 69 -9.21 4.27 -2.03
C ALA A 69 -8.80 5.71 -2.40
N VAL A 70 -9.28 6.22 -3.53
CA VAL A 70 -8.96 7.57 -4.00
C VAL A 70 -9.44 8.60 -2.98
N GLY A 71 -8.58 9.56 -2.65
CA GLY A 71 -8.82 10.57 -1.61
C GLY A 71 -8.48 10.13 -0.19
N LEU A 72 -8.12 8.85 0.05
CA LEU A 72 -7.66 8.44 1.36
C LEU A 72 -6.28 9.05 1.67
N ASP A 73 -6.19 9.72 2.82
CA ASP A 73 -4.95 10.18 3.41
C ASP A 73 -4.31 9.03 4.19
N ILE A 74 -3.28 8.41 3.63
CA ILE A 74 -2.59 7.28 4.27
C ILE A 74 -1.78 7.70 5.51
N ALA A 75 -1.43 8.99 5.65
CA ALA A 75 -0.78 9.50 6.86
C ALA A 75 -1.71 9.50 8.08
N SER A 76 -3.00 9.30 7.87
CA SER A 76 -4.00 9.16 8.94
C SER A 76 -4.01 7.78 9.61
N GLU A 77 -3.10 6.85 9.19
CA GLU A 77 -2.93 5.55 9.82
C GLU A 77 -1.42 5.29 10.03
N ALA A 78 -1.07 4.85 11.24
CA ALA A 78 0.32 4.82 11.72
C ALA A 78 1.26 3.97 10.86
N TYR A 79 0.88 2.73 10.53
CA TYR A 79 1.75 1.80 9.80
C TYR A 79 2.00 2.24 8.34
N ARG A 80 0.98 2.82 7.71
CA ARG A 80 1.11 3.36 6.36
C ARG A 80 1.99 4.60 6.35
N LYS A 81 1.80 5.49 7.33
CA LYS A 81 2.62 6.69 7.48
C LYS A 81 4.08 6.36 7.73
N GLU A 82 4.36 5.44 8.67
CA GLU A 82 5.72 5.01 9.00
C GLU A 82 6.46 4.48 7.77
N ALA A 83 5.82 3.63 6.98
CA ALA A 83 6.42 3.10 5.76
C ALA A 83 6.66 4.18 4.70
N ALA A 84 5.71 5.11 4.53
CA ALA A 84 5.85 6.23 3.59
C ALA A 84 6.98 7.17 4.02
N ASP A 85 7.09 7.51 5.29
CA ASP A 85 8.19 8.31 5.84
C ASP A 85 9.53 7.60 5.67
N ALA A 86 9.61 6.31 6.01
CA ALA A 86 10.82 5.52 5.85
C ALA A 86 11.28 5.45 4.38
N ALA A 87 10.35 5.27 3.43
CA ALA A 87 10.64 5.32 2.01
C ALA A 87 11.20 6.69 1.58
N LEU A 88 10.51 7.76 1.98
CA LEU A 88 10.91 9.13 1.65
C LEU A 88 12.32 9.47 2.18
N LEU A 89 12.59 9.11 3.44
CA LEU A 89 13.86 9.43 4.10
C LEU A 89 15.03 8.59 3.59
N SER A 90 14.79 7.32 3.25
CA SER A 90 15.86 6.44 2.74
C SER A 90 16.11 6.56 1.24
N GLY A 91 15.12 6.98 0.47
CA GLY A 91 15.13 6.94 -1.00
C GLY A 91 14.90 5.54 -1.58
N GLU A 92 14.53 4.58 -0.75
CA GLU A 92 14.34 3.17 -1.11
C GLU A 92 12.87 2.76 -1.06
N VAL A 93 12.53 1.69 -1.77
CA VAL A 93 11.22 1.03 -1.65
C VAL A 93 11.03 0.52 -0.22
N ARG A 94 9.84 0.71 0.33
CA ARG A 94 9.45 0.18 1.63
C ARG A 94 8.12 -0.55 1.56
N LEU A 95 7.98 -1.55 2.44
CA LEU A 95 6.72 -2.22 2.73
C LEU A 95 6.14 -1.65 4.02
N SER A 96 4.84 -1.45 4.06
CA SER A 96 4.17 -1.19 5.33
C SER A 96 4.15 -2.44 6.22
N ALA A 97 3.97 -2.28 7.53
CA ALA A 97 3.46 -3.36 8.35
C ALA A 97 2.09 -3.84 7.84
N PRO A 98 1.61 -5.01 8.27
CA PRO A 98 0.30 -5.51 7.86
C PRO A 98 -0.82 -4.50 8.16
N ILE A 99 -1.64 -4.23 7.17
CA ILE A 99 -2.79 -3.32 7.24
C ILE A 99 -4.07 -4.02 6.80
N THR A 100 -5.21 -3.43 7.13
CA THR A 100 -6.49 -3.81 6.53
C THR A 100 -6.79 -2.90 5.34
N LEU A 101 -7.08 -3.47 4.17
CA LEU A 101 -7.46 -2.66 3.00
C LEU A 101 -8.85 -2.06 3.16
N VAL A 102 -8.95 -0.76 2.82
CA VAL A 102 -10.23 -0.01 2.84
C VAL A 102 -11.14 -0.42 1.67
N GLN A 103 -10.55 -0.93 0.58
CA GLN A 103 -11.30 -1.34 -0.62
C GLN A 103 -11.99 -2.69 -0.48
N ALA A 104 -11.63 -3.48 0.52
CA ALA A 104 -12.17 -4.83 0.67
C ALA A 104 -13.69 -4.79 0.91
N THR A 105 -14.45 -5.26 -0.08
CA THR A 105 -15.87 -5.62 0.06
C THR A 105 -15.93 -7.06 0.53
N GLY A 106 -15.93 -7.30 1.83
CA GLY A 106 -15.92 -8.64 2.39
C GLY A 106 -15.15 -8.75 3.70
N GLU A 107 -14.63 -9.92 4.00
CA GLU A 107 -13.79 -10.18 5.17
C GLU A 107 -12.53 -9.30 5.18
N PRO A 108 -12.14 -8.73 6.34
CA PRO A 108 -10.92 -7.95 6.45
C PRO A 108 -9.71 -8.76 5.97
N GLN A 109 -9.07 -8.31 4.91
CA GLN A 109 -7.89 -8.98 4.36
C GLN A 109 -6.64 -8.28 4.82
N GLN A 110 -5.71 -9.06 5.38
CA GLN A 110 -4.38 -8.55 5.68
C GLN A 110 -3.64 -8.26 4.37
N SER A 111 -3.02 -7.09 4.34
CA SER A 111 -2.44 -6.53 3.14
C SER A 111 -1.24 -5.67 3.51
N PHE A 112 -0.43 -5.32 2.51
CA PHE A 112 0.70 -4.40 2.64
C PHE A 112 0.58 -3.32 1.57
N LEU A 113 1.25 -2.20 1.81
CA LEU A 113 1.59 -1.25 0.75
C LEU A 113 3.06 -1.39 0.40
N ILE A 114 3.35 -1.55 -0.90
CA ILE A 114 4.68 -1.23 -1.43
C ILE A 114 4.68 0.26 -1.76
N LEU A 115 5.71 0.98 -1.32
CA LEU A 115 5.85 2.42 -1.46
C LEU A 115 7.22 2.76 -2.03
N GLN A 116 7.25 3.36 -3.23
CA GLN A 116 8.44 3.87 -3.89
C GLN A 116 8.42 5.40 -3.85
N PRO A 117 9.36 6.08 -3.19
CA PRO A 117 9.33 7.54 -3.11
C PRO A 117 9.61 8.19 -4.46
N ILE A 118 8.95 9.31 -4.71
CA ILE A 118 9.11 10.14 -5.90
C ILE A 118 9.51 11.55 -5.46
N TYR A 119 10.54 12.10 -6.11
CA TYR A 119 11.09 13.42 -5.82
C TYR A 119 10.90 14.36 -7.01
N ARG A 120 10.83 15.67 -6.72
CA ARG A 120 10.82 16.73 -7.76
C ARG A 120 12.20 16.99 -8.36
N SER A 121 13.02 15.97 -8.47
CA SER A 121 14.37 16.03 -9.03
C SER A 121 14.59 14.87 -9.99
N VAL A 122 15.49 15.03 -10.94
CA VAL A 122 15.83 13.98 -11.91
C VAL A 122 16.55 12.80 -11.24
N TRP A 123 17.23 13.07 -10.14
CA TRP A 123 18.00 12.07 -9.39
C TRP A 123 17.46 11.93 -7.98
N VAL A 124 17.61 10.75 -7.39
CA VAL A 124 17.32 10.55 -5.97
C VAL A 124 18.26 11.46 -5.15
N PRO A 125 17.72 12.38 -4.32
CA PRO A 125 18.53 13.27 -3.52
C PRO A 125 19.40 12.49 -2.53
N LYS A 126 20.60 13.02 -2.26
CA LYS A 126 21.62 12.27 -1.49
C LYS A 126 21.44 12.38 0.02
N THR A 127 21.00 13.55 0.50
CA THR A 127 20.80 13.77 1.94
C THR A 127 19.33 13.66 2.34
N VAL A 128 19.08 13.48 3.62
CA VAL A 128 17.73 13.43 4.20
C VAL A 128 17.01 14.76 3.99
N GLU A 129 17.71 15.87 4.19
CA GLU A 129 17.17 17.23 4.03
C GLU A 129 16.75 17.49 2.59
N GLU A 130 17.57 17.08 1.63
CA GLU A 130 17.24 17.17 0.21
C GLU A 130 16.02 16.29 -0.13
N ARG A 131 15.93 15.07 0.42
CA ARG A 131 14.78 14.18 0.22
C ARG A 131 13.49 14.76 0.79
N LEU A 132 13.55 15.32 2.00
CA LEU A 132 12.40 15.98 2.62
C LEU A 132 11.93 17.18 1.80
N SER A 133 12.86 18.00 1.31
CA SER A 133 12.55 19.17 0.49
C SER A 133 12.01 18.82 -0.88
N ALA A 134 12.59 17.82 -1.55
CA ALA A 134 12.21 17.41 -2.90
C ALA A 134 11.06 16.40 -2.95
N GLY A 135 10.66 15.83 -1.81
CA GLY A 135 9.65 14.79 -1.75
C GLY A 135 8.31 15.21 -2.35
N TYR A 136 7.86 14.48 -3.37
CA TYR A 136 6.64 14.79 -4.12
C TYR A 136 5.48 13.87 -3.75
N GLY A 137 5.80 12.60 -3.48
CA GLY A 137 4.85 11.58 -3.16
C GLY A 137 5.44 10.19 -3.34
N TRP A 138 4.58 9.22 -3.60
CA TRP A 138 4.97 7.81 -3.77
C TRP A 138 4.19 7.15 -4.89
N SER A 139 4.88 6.39 -5.73
CA SER A 139 4.24 5.31 -6.47
C SER A 139 3.95 4.17 -5.49
N TYR A 140 2.80 3.53 -5.60
CA TYR A 140 2.43 2.49 -4.65
C TYR A 140 1.60 1.37 -5.25
N ALA A 141 1.64 0.21 -4.61
CA ALA A 141 0.78 -0.92 -4.90
C ALA A 141 0.27 -1.55 -3.59
N PRO A 142 -1.05 -1.70 -3.42
CA PRO A 142 -1.60 -2.51 -2.34
C PRO A 142 -1.53 -3.99 -2.70
N LEU A 143 -0.96 -4.80 -1.81
CA LEU A 143 -0.80 -6.25 -1.96
C LEU A 143 -1.67 -7.00 -0.96
N VAL A 144 -2.46 -7.94 -1.43
CA VAL A 144 -3.22 -8.86 -0.56
C VAL A 144 -2.36 -10.05 -0.23
N THR A 145 -2.07 -10.24 1.05
CA THR A 145 -1.13 -11.27 1.54
C THR A 145 -1.50 -12.67 1.07
N ASN A 146 -2.75 -13.08 1.24
CA ASN A 146 -3.18 -14.42 0.86
C ASN A 146 -3.03 -14.69 -0.64
N GLU A 147 -3.27 -13.70 -1.49
CA GLU A 147 -3.18 -13.85 -2.95
C GLU A 147 -1.73 -13.92 -3.43
N VAL A 148 -0.85 -13.07 -2.88
CA VAL A 148 0.60 -13.12 -3.17
C VAL A 148 1.17 -14.47 -2.77
N LEU A 149 0.80 -14.98 -1.60
CA LEU A 149 1.41 -16.17 -1.01
C LEU A 149 0.79 -17.48 -1.50
N THR A 150 -0.48 -17.48 -1.90
CA THR A 150 -1.12 -18.64 -2.52
C THR A 150 -0.39 -19.04 -3.80
N ASN A 151 0.01 -18.08 -4.60
CA ASN A 151 0.78 -18.35 -5.83
C ASN A 151 2.20 -18.86 -5.55
N LEU A 152 2.82 -18.47 -4.43
CA LEU A 152 4.11 -19.01 -4.01
C LEU A 152 4.00 -20.43 -3.42
N ALA A 153 2.90 -20.73 -2.74
CA ALA A 153 2.67 -22.01 -2.06
C ALA A 153 2.10 -23.10 -2.99
N LEU A 154 1.42 -22.74 -4.09
CA LEU A 154 0.75 -23.68 -4.98
C LEU A 154 1.67 -24.72 -5.64
N ASN A 155 2.98 -24.45 -5.69
CA ASN A 155 3.95 -25.40 -6.24
C ASN A 155 4.53 -26.40 -5.23
N GLN A 156 4.17 -26.32 -3.94
CA GLN A 156 4.73 -27.18 -2.89
C GLN A 156 3.65 -27.68 -1.92
N LYS A 157 2.98 -28.75 -2.28
CA LYS A 157 1.89 -29.38 -1.49
C LYS A 157 2.28 -29.83 -0.07
N GLN A 158 3.51 -29.71 0.35
CA GLN A 158 4.02 -30.18 1.64
C GLN A 158 4.74 -29.11 2.47
N THR A 159 4.70 -27.84 2.03
CA THR A 159 5.40 -26.76 2.75
C THR A 159 4.45 -25.95 3.60
N LYS A 160 4.73 -25.88 4.90
CA LYS A 160 4.12 -24.92 5.81
C LYS A 160 4.84 -23.58 5.68
N LEU A 161 4.14 -22.54 5.22
CA LEU A 161 4.67 -21.18 5.14
C LEU A 161 4.14 -20.38 6.33
N LEU A 162 5.06 -19.75 7.06
CA LEU A 162 4.79 -18.86 8.16
C LEU A 162 5.45 -17.52 7.92
N LEU A 163 4.68 -16.45 7.91
CA LEU A 163 5.20 -15.10 7.80
C LEU A 163 4.96 -14.33 9.10
N SER A 164 5.99 -13.66 9.54
CA SER A 164 5.95 -12.82 10.74
C SER A 164 6.62 -11.49 10.46
N ASP A 165 6.03 -10.42 10.95
CA ASP A 165 6.70 -9.13 11.05
C ASP A 165 7.72 -9.20 12.19
N ILE A 166 8.99 -8.99 11.86
CA ILE A 166 10.12 -8.99 12.82
C ILE A 166 10.67 -7.58 13.04
N THR A 167 9.99 -6.55 12.61
CA THR A 167 10.42 -5.15 12.77
C THR A 167 10.66 -4.84 14.24
N LEU A 168 9.85 -5.41 15.13
CA LEU A 168 10.08 -5.46 16.56
C LEU A 168 10.66 -6.83 16.94
N ALA A 169 11.96 -7.00 16.85
CA ALA A 169 12.66 -8.27 17.05
C ALA A 169 12.29 -9.03 18.34
N GLN A 170 11.79 -8.33 19.36
CA GLN A 170 11.36 -8.92 20.65
C GLN A 170 9.91 -9.43 20.65
N ARG A 171 9.10 -9.08 19.63
CA ARG A 171 7.71 -9.52 19.49
C ARG A 171 7.34 -9.71 18.03
N PRO A 172 7.74 -10.82 17.40
CA PRO A 172 7.30 -11.14 16.04
C PRO A 172 5.76 -11.19 15.97
N ILE A 173 5.16 -10.43 15.09
CA ILE A 173 3.72 -10.47 14.84
C ILE A 173 3.49 -11.40 13.65
N ARG A 174 2.92 -12.58 13.92
CA ARG A 174 2.52 -13.52 12.90
C ARG A 174 1.29 -12.97 12.16
N PHE A 175 1.35 -12.90 10.84
CA PHE A 175 0.25 -12.39 10.02
C PHE A 175 -0.19 -13.34 8.91
N PHE A 176 0.54 -14.44 8.68
CA PHE A 176 0.16 -15.45 7.72
C PHE A 176 0.67 -16.82 8.10
N GLU A 177 -0.18 -17.85 7.92
CA GLU A 177 0.19 -19.25 8.11
C GLU A 177 -0.62 -20.12 7.14
N THR A 178 0.05 -21.00 6.39
CA THR A 178 -0.62 -22.03 5.61
C THR A 178 -0.94 -23.22 6.49
N HIS A 179 -2.17 -23.70 6.49
CA HIS A 179 -2.50 -24.99 7.05
C HIS A 179 -2.09 -26.09 6.07
N ALA A 180 -1.21 -26.99 6.49
CA ALA A 180 -1.03 -28.24 5.75
C ALA A 180 -2.38 -28.97 5.73
N ASN A 181 -2.92 -29.26 4.56
CA ASN A 181 -4.05 -30.19 4.48
C ASN A 181 -3.58 -31.52 5.05
N ASP A 182 -4.13 -31.92 6.19
CA ASP A 182 -4.08 -33.30 6.68
C ASP A 182 -4.75 -34.16 5.61
N ALA A 183 -3.94 -34.67 4.69
CA ALA A 183 -4.35 -35.78 3.87
C ALA A 183 -4.50 -36.96 4.83
N SER A 184 -5.72 -37.21 5.28
CA SER A 184 -6.10 -38.45 5.93
C SER A 184 -5.54 -39.61 5.10
N LEU A 185 -4.59 -40.31 5.68
CA LEU A 185 -4.11 -41.60 5.15
C LEU A 185 -5.35 -42.51 5.00
N PRO A 186 -5.56 -43.17 3.87
CA PRO A 186 -6.56 -44.18 3.79
C PRO A 186 -6.14 -45.32 4.71
N SER A 187 -6.99 -45.63 5.69
CA SER A 187 -6.87 -46.81 6.51
C SER A 187 -6.92 -48.04 5.61
N GLY A 188 -5.78 -48.70 5.46
CA GLY A 188 -5.65 -50.05 4.93
C GLY A 188 -6.03 -51.10 5.96
#